data_ed51b526d1d416ac6f1ab90a04c9b921
#
_entry.id   ed51b526d1d416ac6f1ab90a04c9b921
#
_cell.length_a   1.000
_cell.length_b   1.000
_cell.length_c   1.000
_cell.angle_alpha   90.00
_cell.angle_beta   90.00
_cell.angle_gamma   90.00
#
_symmetry.space_group_name_H-M   'P 1'
#
loop_
_entity.id
_entity.type
_entity.pdbx_description
1 polymer ?
#
loop_
_entity_poly.entity_id
_entity_poly.type
_entity_poly.pdbx_seq_one_letter_code
_entity_poly.pdbx_strand_id
1 'polypeptide(L)'
;MITTLIFDLDGLLADTEKLHCVAYQDALARHGFELTEQDYSEHWIRKGGSIGEFIAARGLKIDPESIRIMKAERYEELVTLTVEPMPGALSILSRMKGWKRLAIATSSYEDAAHAALKALDIGAYFSCIATRSSVSRIKPFPDLFLYVARSLGETPENCLVFEDSEKGIIAAQAAGMKCIAVPNIHTSDHDFSKATLVVRSLEEVTRDLIENI
;
A
#
# COMPACT_ATOMS: atom_id res chain seq x y z
N MET A 1 2.96 24.42 4.42
CA MET A 1 2.80 23.71 5.73
C MET A 1 2.05 22.41 5.50
N ILE A 2 2.52 21.29 6.03
CA ILE A 2 1.82 20.00 5.89
C ILE A 2 0.50 20.02 6.64
N THR A 3 -0.59 19.72 5.96
CA THR A 3 -1.97 19.66 6.48
C THR A 3 -2.57 18.26 6.37
N THR A 4 -2.08 17.44 5.42
CA THR A 4 -2.58 16.11 5.13
C THR A 4 -1.46 15.08 5.14
N LEU A 5 -1.68 13.97 5.81
CA LEU A 5 -0.79 12.81 5.85
C LEU A 5 -1.45 11.68 5.04
N ILE A 6 -0.74 11.20 4.02
CA ILE A 6 -1.23 10.15 3.13
C ILE A 6 -0.40 8.90 3.38
N PHE A 7 -1.03 7.82 3.75
CA PHE A 7 -0.39 6.55 4.06
C PHE A 7 -0.62 5.54 2.94
N ASP A 8 0.40 4.79 2.58
CA ASP A 8 0.18 3.48 1.98
C ASP A 8 -0.47 2.55 3.00
N LEU A 9 -0.94 1.40 2.56
CA LEU A 9 -1.61 0.42 3.42
C LEU A 9 -0.75 -0.84 3.61
N ASP A 10 -0.46 -1.54 2.51
CA ASP A 10 0.14 -2.86 2.50
C ASP A 10 1.64 -2.78 2.80
N GLY A 11 2.10 -3.42 3.87
CA GLY A 11 3.50 -3.35 4.30
C GLY A 11 3.87 -2.06 5.06
N LEU A 12 2.96 -1.08 5.17
CA LEU A 12 3.18 0.16 5.93
C LEU A 12 2.29 0.27 7.18
N LEU A 13 0.99 0.16 7.04
CA LEU A 13 0.02 0.18 8.15
C LEU A 13 -0.41 -1.22 8.54
N ALA A 14 -0.52 -2.13 7.59
CA ALA A 14 -0.98 -3.51 7.74
C ALA A 14 0.08 -4.49 7.23
N ASP A 15 0.38 -5.52 8.01
CA ASP A 15 1.28 -6.62 7.59
C ASP A 15 0.50 -7.60 6.71
N THR A 16 0.32 -7.22 5.44
CA THR A 16 -0.53 -7.93 4.48
C THR A 16 0.22 -8.63 3.36
N GLU A 17 1.52 -8.34 3.13
CA GLU A 17 2.24 -8.88 1.98
C GLU A 17 2.28 -10.41 1.96
N LYS A 18 2.51 -11.04 3.12
CA LYS A 18 2.46 -12.50 3.25
C LYS A 18 1.05 -13.06 2.96
N LEU A 19 0.01 -12.36 3.40
CA LEU A 19 -1.38 -12.78 3.19
C LEU A 19 -1.76 -12.69 1.72
N HIS A 20 -1.32 -11.66 1.02
CA HIS A 20 -1.47 -11.53 -0.43
C HIS A 20 -0.75 -12.66 -1.17
N CYS A 21 0.48 -12.98 -0.78
CA CYS A 21 1.26 -14.07 -1.37
C CYS A 21 0.53 -15.41 -1.22
N VAL A 22 0.14 -15.78 -0.01
CA VAL A 22 -0.59 -17.04 0.28
C VAL A 22 -1.90 -17.11 -0.50
N ALA A 23 -2.66 -16.02 -0.57
CA ALA A 23 -3.92 -16.00 -1.32
C ALA A 23 -3.71 -16.23 -2.83
N TYR A 24 -2.62 -15.70 -3.44
CA TYR A 24 -2.27 -16.00 -4.82
C TYR A 24 -1.76 -17.44 -4.99
N GLN A 25 -0.96 -17.95 -4.04
CA GLN A 25 -0.50 -19.34 -4.05
C GLN A 25 -1.68 -20.31 -4.06
N ASP A 26 -2.65 -20.12 -3.15
CA ASP A 26 -3.83 -20.97 -3.04
C ASP A 26 -4.70 -20.89 -4.32
N ALA A 27 -4.89 -19.69 -4.88
CA ALA A 27 -5.68 -19.51 -6.10
C ALA A 27 -5.02 -20.17 -7.32
N LEU A 28 -3.70 -20.01 -7.51
CA LEU A 28 -2.96 -20.57 -8.64
C LEU A 28 -2.78 -22.09 -8.51
N ALA A 29 -2.60 -22.61 -7.28
CA ALA A 29 -2.48 -24.04 -7.02
C ALA A 29 -3.71 -24.84 -7.48
N ARG A 30 -4.92 -24.26 -7.41
CA ARG A 30 -6.16 -24.86 -7.95
C ARG A 30 -6.12 -25.10 -9.46
N HIS A 31 -5.22 -24.39 -10.16
CA HIS A 31 -4.97 -24.53 -11.59
C HIS A 31 -3.67 -25.28 -11.90
N GLY A 32 -3.06 -25.94 -10.90
CA GLY A 32 -1.83 -26.72 -11.05
C GLY A 32 -0.56 -25.89 -11.20
N PHE A 33 -0.58 -24.59 -10.83
CA PHE A 33 0.60 -23.74 -10.86
C PHE A 33 1.10 -23.43 -9.44
N GLU A 34 2.37 -23.73 -9.18
CA GLU A 34 3.03 -23.41 -7.90
C GLU A 34 3.70 -22.04 -8.00
N LEU A 35 3.20 -21.09 -7.21
CA LEU A 35 3.77 -19.74 -7.09
C LEU A 35 4.80 -19.73 -5.95
N THR A 36 6.05 -19.39 -6.25
CA THR A 36 7.07 -19.20 -5.22
C THR A 36 6.97 -17.81 -4.58
N GLU A 37 7.47 -17.65 -3.34
CA GLU A 37 7.57 -16.33 -2.69
C GLU A 37 8.47 -15.39 -3.50
N GLN A 38 9.51 -15.91 -4.16
CA GLN A 38 10.38 -15.13 -5.03
C GLN A 38 9.62 -14.60 -6.25
N ASP A 39 8.83 -15.43 -6.93
CA ASP A 39 7.98 -14.99 -8.06
C ASP A 39 7.00 -13.89 -7.63
N TYR A 40 6.40 -14.06 -6.44
CA TYR A 40 5.49 -13.07 -5.87
C TYR A 40 6.21 -11.74 -5.62
N SER A 41 7.33 -11.76 -4.91
CA SER A 41 8.12 -10.56 -4.60
C SER A 41 8.55 -9.81 -5.87
N GLU A 42 9.11 -10.52 -6.85
CA GLU A 42 9.58 -9.94 -8.12
C GLU A 42 8.44 -9.32 -8.93
N HIS A 43 7.28 -9.98 -9.00
CA HIS A 43 6.19 -9.55 -9.89
C HIS A 43 5.30 -8.49 -9.24
N TRP A 44 4.88 -8.69 -7.97
CA TRP A 44 3.91 -7.78 -7.33
C TRP A 44 4.58 -6.73 -6.46
N ILE A 45 5.52 -7.10 -5.59
CA ILE A 45 6.14 -6.13 -4.69
C ILE A 45 7.04 -5.19 -5.47
N ARG A 46 7.99 -5.74 -6.23
CA ARG A 46 8.98 -4.94 -6.95
C ARG A 46 8.42 -4.25 -8.20
N LYS A 47 7.76 -5.00 -9.09
CA LYS A 47 7.28 -4.46 -10.39
C LYS A 47 5.89 -3.85 -10.35
N GLY A 48 5.06 -4.18 -9.35
CA GLY A 48 3.67 -3.76 -9.28
C GLY A 48 2.78 -4.37 -10.38
N GLY A 49 3.15 -5.57 -10.86
CA GLY A 49 2.47 -6.25 -11.96
C GLY A 49 1.07 -6.76 -11.60
N SER A 50 0.27 -7.01 -12.62
CA SER A 50 -1.06 -7.60 -12.50
C SER A 50 -1.03 -9.11 -12.65
N ILE A 51 -2.08 -9.80 -12.17
CA ILE A 51 -2.24 -11.25 -12.39
C ILE A 51 -2.34 -11.60 -13.89
N GLY A 52 -2.95 -10.73 -14.70
CA GLY A 52 -3.03 -10.92 -16.15
C GLY A 52 -1.65 -10.91 -16.81
N GLU A 53 -0.77 -9.96 -16.45
CA GLU A 53 0.61 -9.91 -16.92
C GLU A 53 1.42 -11.13 -16.47
N PHE A 54 1.22 -11.58 -15.23
CA PHE A 54 1.87 -12.78 -14.70
C PHE A 54 1.51 -14.05 -15.50
N ILE A 55 0.21 -14.24 -15.74
CA ILE A 55 -0.32 -15.37 -16.51
C ILE A 55 0.19 -15.34 -17.94
N ALA A 56 0.13 -14.18 -18.59
CA ALA A 56 0.59 -14.00 -19.97
C ALA A 56 2.09 -14.26 -20.12
N ALA A 57 2.92 -13.74 -19.22
CA ALA A 57 4.37 -13.92 -19.24
C ALA A 57 4.81 -15.39 -19.10
N ARG A 58 3.99 -16.23 -18.47
CA ARG A 58 4.24 -17.66 -18.27
C ARG A 58 3.51 -18.57 -19.26
N GLY A 59 2.74 -17.99 -20.19
CA GLY A 59 1.95 -18.74 -21.18
C GLY A 59 0.88 -19.65 -20.56
N LEU A 60 0.39 -19.30 -19.35
CA LEU A 60 -0.64 -20.08 -18.67
C LEU A 60 -2.01 -19.87 -19.33
N LYS A 61 -2.76 -20.95 -19.47
CA LYS A 61 -4.14 -20.92 -20.00
C LYS A 61 -5.17 -20.83 -18.87
N ILE A 62 -5.10 -19.73 -18.10
CA ILE A 62 -5.93 -19.47 -16.94
C ILE A 62 -6.61 -18.12 -17.15
N ASP A 63 -7.90 -18.02 -16.83
CA ASP A 63 -8.59 -16.75 -16.84
C ASP A 63 -8.12 -15.88 -15.65
N PRO A 64 -7.51 -14.70 -15.89
CA PRO A 64 -7.03 -13.82 -14.83
C PRO A 64 -8.13 -13.40 -13.85
N GLU A 65 -9.38 -13.23 -14.32
CA GLU A 65 -10.47 -12.80 -13.47
C GLU A 65 -10.87 -13.90 -12.48
N SER A 66 -10.83 -15.16 -12.89
CA SER A 66 -11.09 -16.28 -11.98
C SER A 66 -10.06 -16.35 -10.84
N ILE A 67 -8.76 -16.09 -11.14
CA ILE A 67 -7.72 -16.02 -10.10
C ILE A 67 -7.96 -14.81 -9.19
N ARG A 68 -8.33 -13.66 -9.75
CA ARG A 68 -8.62 -12.46 -8.96
C ARG A 68 -9.72 -12.71 -7.93
N ILE A 69 -10.81 -13.35 -8.36
CA ILE A 69 -11.96 -13.67 -7.49
C ILE A 69 -11.53 -14.65 -6.38
N MET A 70 -10.91 -15.77 -6.73
CA MET A 70 -10.47 -16.78 -5.76
C MET A 70 -9.44 -16.18 -4.77
N LYS A 71 -8.52 -15.35 -5.26
CA LYS A 71 -7.56 -14.63 -4.42
C LYS A 71 -8.24 -13.67 -3.46
N ALA A 72 -9.26 -12.93 -3.92
CA ALA A 72 -9.97 -11.97 -3.09
C ALA A 72 -10.71 -12.67 -1.93
N GLU A 73 -11.44 -13.74 -2.21
CA GLU A 73 -12.12 -14.56 -1.20
C GLU A 73 -11.13 -15.10 -0.16
N ARG A 74 -10.03 -15.69 -0.64
CA ARG A 74 -9.00 -16.26 0.25
C ARG A 74 -8.28 -15.20 1.08
N TYR A 75 -8.01 -14.05 0.50
CA TYR A 75 -7.39 -12.93 1.21
C TYR A 75 -8.30 -12.39 2.31
N GLU A 76 -9.61 -12.23 2.05
CA GLU A 76 -10.58 -11.78 3.06
C GLU A 76 -10.63 -12.73 4.27
N GLU A 77 -10.59 -14.04 4.04
CA GLU A 77 -10.49 -15.03 5.11
C GLU A 77 -9.22 -14.84 5.94
N LEU A 78 -8.06 -14.76 5.27
CA LEU A 78 -6.76 -14.63 5.93
C LEU A 78 -6.65 -13.33 6.71
N VAL A 79 -6.99 -12.20 6.09
CA VAL A 79 -6.87 -10.89 6.73
C VAL A 79 -7.78 -10.76 7.94
N THR A 80 -8.98 -11.30 7.87
CA THR A 80 -9.93 -11.27 9.00
C THR A 80 -9.41 -12.03 10.22
N LEU A 81 -8.64 -13.10 10.00
CA LEU A 81 -8.18 -13.98 11.05
C LEU A 81 -6.78 -13.61 11.60
N THR A 82 -5.92 -13.03 10.77
CA THR A 82 -4.48 -13.03 11.06
C THR A 82 -3.74 -11.73 10.79
N VAL A 83 -4.40 -10.69 10.23
CA VAL A 83 -3.69 -9.43 9.96
C VAL A 83 -3.23 -8.77 11.25
N GLU A 84 -1.98 -8.34 11.25
CA GLU A 84 -1.39 -7.55 12.33
C GLU A 84 -1.08 -6.13 11.84
N PRO A 85 -1.14 -5.11 12.71
CA PRO A 85 -0.68 -3.79 12.35
C PRO A 85 0.86 -3.77 12.25
N MET A 86 1.40 -3.04 11.30
CA MET A 86 2.84 -2.79 11.23
C MET A 86 3.34 -2.01 12.46
N PRO A 87 4.63 -2.17 12.86
CA PRO A 87 5.19 -1.48 14.01
C PRO A 87 4.96 0.04 13.97
N GLY A 88 4.32 0.57 15.00
CA GLY A 88 3.99 1.99 15.12
C GLY A 88 2.73 2.46 14.37
N ALA A 89 2.08 1.63 13.56
CA ALA A 89 0.91 2.01 12.77
C ALA A 89 -0.24 2.57 13.62
N LEU A 90 -0.70 1.85 14.62
CA LEU A 90 -1.79 2.32 15.49
C LEU A 90 -1.37 3.55 16.31
N SER A 91 -0.11 3.60 16.73
CA SER A 91 0.43 4.71 17.50
C SER A 91 0.47 6.01 16.69
N ILE A 92 0.98 5.98 15.44
CA ILE A 92 1.02 7.19 14.60
C ILE A 92 -0.39 7.68 14.27
N LEU A 93 -1.32 6.78 13.91
CA LEU A 93 -2.70 7.15 13.61
C LEU A 93 -3.36 7.86 14.80
N SER A 94 -3.21 7.31 16.00
CA SER A 94 -3.72 7.91 17.24
C SER A 94 -3.10 9.28 17.52
N ARG A 95 -1.76 9.43 17.38
CA ARG A 95 -1.05 10.70 17.61
C ARG A 95 -1.41 11.79 16.63
N MET A 96 -1.72 11.43 15.37
CA MET A 96 -2.00 12.38 14.29
C MET A 96 -3.49 12.72 14.17
N LYS A 97 -4.39 11.88 14.72
CA LYS A 97 -5.83 12.13 14.74
C LYS A 97 -6.17 13.49 15.36
N GLY A 98 -6.96 14.29 14.64
CA GLY A 98 -7.37 15.63 15.07
C GLY A 98 -6.30 16.72 14.93
N TRP A 99 -5.05 16.34 14.61
CA TRP A 99 -3.99 17.31 14.34
C TRP A 99 -3.79 17.54 12.83
N LYS A 100 -3.81 16.48 12.04
CA LYS A 100 -3.76 16.54 10.56
C LYS A 100 -4.88 15.70 9.98
N ARG A 101 -5.25 15.95 8.71
CA ARG A 101 -6.11 15.04 7.96
C ARG A 101 -5.32 13.81 7.57
N LEU A 102 -5.94 12.63 7.73
CA LEU A 102 -5.31 11.37 7.37
C LEU A 102 -6.04 10.77 6.17
N ALA A 103 -5.29 10.19 5.26
CA ALA A 103 -5.82 9.52 4.07
C ALA A 103 -5.01 8.27 3.73
N ILE A 104 -5.63 7.36 2.98
CA ILE A 104 -4.99 6.17 2.38
C ILE A 104 -4.83 6.38 0.89
N ALA A 105 -3.70 5.92 0.35
CA ALA A 105 -3.48 5.77 -1.09
C ALA A 105 -2.78 4.42 -1.34
N THR A 106 -3.54 3.37 -1.67
CA THR A 106 -3.01 2.02 -1.91
C THR A 106 -3.21 1.58 -3.36
N SER A 107 -2.28 0.73 -3.87
CA SER A 107 -2.42 0.04 -5.15
C SER A 107 -3.29 -1.22 -5.07
N SER A 108 -3.78 -1.56 -3.90
CA SER A 108 -4.67 -2.70 -3.68
C SER A 108 -6.08 -2.44 -4.23
N TYR A 109 -6.79 -3.51 -4.54
CA TYR A 109 -8.21 -3.45 -4.88
C TYR A 109 -9.04 -2.99 -3.68
N GLU A 110 -10.19 -2.42 -3.94
CA GLU A 110 -11.07 -1.82 -2.94
C GLU A 110 -11.54 -2.83 -1.88
N ASP A 111 -11.90 -4.04 -2.30
CA ASP A 111 -12.28 -5.15 -1.43
C ASP A 111 -11.16 -5.53 -0.45
N ALA A 112 -9.94 -5.69 -0.95
CA ALA A 112 -8.79 -6.03 -0.13
C ALA A 112 -8.43 -4.91 0.86
N ALA A 113 -8.41 -3.66 0.41
CA ALA A 113 -8.12 -2.52 1.27
C ALA A 113 -9.16 -2.39 2.41
N HIS A 114 -10.45 -2.48 2.09
CA HIS A 114 -11.50 -2.40 3.10
C HIS A 114 -11.48 -3.59 4.08
N ALA A 115 -11.14 -4.80 3.63
CA ALA A 115 -10.98 -5.96 4.51
C ALA A 115 -9.88 -5.72 5.55
N ALA A 116 -8.70 -5.22 5.13
CA ALA A 116 -7.60 -4.91 6.04
C ALA A 116 -7.94 -3.76 7.01
N LEU A 117 -8.52 -2.67 6.50
CA LEU A 117 -8.94 -1.53 7.33
C LEU A 117 -9.98 -1.91 8.38
N LYS A 118 -10.93 -2.80 8.00
CA LYS A 118 -11.97 -3.32 8.90
C LYS A 118 -11.36 -4.25 9.96
N ALA A 119 -10.49 -5.18 9.56
CA ALA A 119 -9.90 -6.14 10.48
C ALA A 119 -9.02 -5.47 11.55
N LEU A 120 -8.31 -4.38 11.18
CA LEU A 120 -7.51 -3.56 12.11
C LEU A 120 -8.30 -2.48 12.84
N ASP A 121 -9.58 -2.29 12.53
CA ASP A 121 -10.46 -1.23 13.07
C ASP A 121 -9.87 0.19 12.91
N ILE A 122 -9.23 0.45 11.77
CA ILE A 122 -8.57 1.75 11.51
C ILE A 122 -9.28 2.61 10.46
N GLY A 123 -10.32 2.12 9.81
CA GLY A 123 -11.01 2.86 8.73
C GLY A 123 -11.51 4.24 9.14
N ALA A 124 -11.97 4.40 10.38
CA ALA A 124 -12.51 5.66 10.91
C ALA A 124 -11.46 6.78 11.13
N TYR A 125 -10.17 6.49 10.97
CA TYR A 125 -9.12 7.51 11.02
C TYR A 125 -9.04 8.36 9.74
N PHE A 126 -9.51 7.84 8.60
CA PHE A 126 -9.21 8.39 7.30
C PHE A 126 -10.37 9.19 6.69
N SER A 127 -10.05 10.39 6.23
CA SER A 127 -10.99 11.28 5.54
C SER A 127 -11.14 10.94 4.04
N CYS A 128 -10.19 10.19 3.48
CA CYS A 128 -10.19 9.72 2.10
C CYS A 128 -9.44 8.38 2.02
N ILE A 129 -10.01 7.42 1.29
CA ILE A 129 -9.39 6.14 0.98
C ILE A 129 -9.37 6.01 -0.54
N ALA A 130 -8.18 6.13 -1.14
CA ALA A 130 -7.95 5.92 -2.56
C ALA A 130 -7.37 4.53 -2.78
N THR A 131 -8.01 3.76 -3.63
CA THR A 131 -7.63 2.40 -4.00
C THR A 131 -7.33 2.32 -5.50
N ARG A 132 -6.89 1.16 -5.98
CA ARG A 132 -6.72 0.89 -7.40
C ARG A 132 -7.94 1.29 -8.24
N SER A 133 -9.15 1.12 -7.70
CA SER A 133 -10.39 1.44 -8.39
C SER A 133 -10.64 2.95 -8.54
N SER A 134 -9.93 3.78 -7.80
CA SER A 134 -10.09 5.24 -7.81
C SER A 134 -9.42 5.92 -8.99
N VAL A 135 -8.50 5.25 -9.69
CA VAL A 135 -7.62 5.85 -10.71
C VAL A 135 -7.37 4.90 -11.89
N SER A 136 -6.92 5.45 -13.01
CA SER A 136 -6.56 4.64 -14.18
C SER A 136 -5.16 4.02 -14.07
N ARG A 137 -4.23 4.66 -13.36
CA ARG A 137 -2.84 4.22 -13.20
C ARG A 137 -2.45 4.22 -11.74
N ILE A 138 -1.97 3.06 -11.26
CA ILE A 138 -1.47 2.91 -9.89
C ILE A 138 0.01 3.30 -9.80
N LYS A 139 0.58 3.25 -8.61
CA LYS A 139 2.01 3.46 -8.38
C LYS A 139 2.85 2.56 -9.31
N PRO A 140 3.88 3.08 -9.99
CA PRO A 140 4.63 4.32 -9.68
C PRO A 140 4.08 5.60 -10.31
N PHE A 141 2.89 5.62 -10.91
CA PHE A 141 2.25 6.84 -11.37
C PHE A 141 1.67 7.66 -10.20
N PRO A 142 1.62 9.00 -10.30
CA PRO A 142 1.21 9.87 -9.19
C PRO A 142 -0.29 9.91 -8.92
N ASP A 143 -1.09 9.23 -9.74
CA ASP A 143 -2.54 9.41 -9.85
C ASP A 143 -3.26 9.19 -8.52
N LEU A 144 -2.86 8.18 -7.72
CA LEU A 144 -3.45 7.90 -6.40
C LEU A 144 -3.25 9.07 -5.41
N PHE A 145 -2.04 9.59 -5.33
CA PHE A 145 -1.71 10.70 -4.44
C PHE A 145 -2.38 12.00 -4.88
N LEU A 146 -2.39 12.28 -6.18
CA LEU A 146 -3.11 13.43 -6.74
C LEU A 146 -4.64 13.31 -6.59
N TYR A 147 -5.18 12.08 -6.64
CA TYR A 147 -6.58 11.83 -6.35
C TYR A 147 -6.92 12.20 -4.91
N VAL A 148 -6.13 11.76 -3.93
CA VAL A 148 -6.33 12.12 -2.52
C VAL A 148 -6.26 13.62 -2.31
N ALA A 149 -5.22 14.30 -2.83
CA ALA A 149 -5.08 15.75 -2.69
C ALA A 149 -6.31 16.48 -3.23
N ARG A 150 -6.76 16.16 -4.45
CA ARG A 150 -7.97 16.76 -5.05
C ARG A 150 -9.23 16.48 -4.24
N SER A 151 -9.43 15.25 -3.77
CA SER A 151 -10.61 14.85 -2.99
C SER A 151 -10.72 15.61 -1.67
N LEU A 152 -9.58 16.00 -1.09
CA LEU A 152 -9.52 16.75 0.15
C LEU A 152 -9.36 18.26 -0.03
N GLY A 153 -9.31 18.76 -1.28
CA GLY A 153 -9.11 20.18 -1.59
C GLY A 153 -7.72 20.69 -1.20
N GLU A 154 -6.71 19.80 -1.26
CA GLU A 154 -5.32 20.13 -0.89
C GLU A 154 -4.44 20.32 -2.14
N THR A 155 -3.36 21.08 -1.95
CA THR A 155 -2.27 21.10 -2.93
C THR A 155 -1.22 20.04 -2.57
N PRO A 156 -0.49 19.49 -3.56
CA PRO A 156 0.53 18.48 -3.31
C PRO A 156 1.57 18.88 -2.25
N GLU A 157 1.98 20.13 -2.23
CA GLU A 157 3.00 20.65 -1.30
C GLU A 157 2.55 20.61 0.16
N ASN A 158 1.24 20.55 0.40
CA ASN A 158 0.64 20.45 1.73
C ASN A 158 0.42 18.98 2.16
N CYS A 159 0.75 18.02 1.31
CA CYS A 159 0.62 16.59 1.58
C CYS A 159 1.99 15.98 1.89
N LEU A 160 2.03 15.11 2.91
CA LEU A 160 3.18 14.29 3.24
C LEU A 160 2.79 12.82 3.09
N VAL A 161 3.55 12.09 2.28
CA VAL A 161 3.33 10.66 2.02
C VAL A 161 4.19 9.83 2.95
N PHE A 162 3.63 8.70 3.42
CA PHE A 162 4.34 7.62 4.09
C PHE A 162 4.26 6.37 3.22
N GLU A 163 5.40 5.77 2.92
CA GLU A 163 5.55 4.67 1.98
C GLU A 163 6.62 3.68 2.41
N ASP A 164 6.44 2.42 2.05
CA ASP A 164 7.42 1.38 2.30
C ASP A 164 8.19 0.96 1.03
N SER A 165 7.72 1.32 -0.16
CA SER A 165 8.17 0.81 -1.45
C SER A 165 8.77 1.87 -2.37
N GLU A 166 9.75 1.48 -3.21
CA GLU A 166 10.34 2.35 -4.23
C GLU A 166 9.30 2.91 -5.21
N LYS A 167 8.36 2.08 -5.68
CA LYS A 167 7.29 2.50 -6.61
C LYS A 167 6.39 3.59 -6.00
N GLY A 168 6.12 3.52 -4.72
CA GLY A 168 5.34 4.53 -4.03
C GLY A 168 6.10 5.83 -3.81
N ILE A 169 7.40 5.77 -3.51
CA ILE A 169 8.26 6.94 -3.41
C ILE A 169 8.38 7.66 -4.76
N ILE A 170 8.55 6.91 -5.84
CA ILE A 170 8.56 7.46 -7.20
C ILE A 170 7.22 8.18 -7.50
N ALA A 171 6.10 7.56 -7.13
CA ALA A 171 4.77 8.15 -7.31
C ALA A 171 4.58 9.43 -6.48
N ALA A 172 5.05 9.47 -5.23
CA ALA A 172 4.99 10.65 -4.38
C ALA A 172 5.83 11.80 -4.94
N GLN A 173 7.06 11.51 -5.38
CA GLN A 173 7.92 12.49 -6.05
C GLN A 173 7.27 13.04 -7.33
N ALA A 174 6.71 12.16 -8.15
CA ALA A 174 6.02 12.55 -9.39
C ALA A 174 4.73 13.37 -9.11
N ALA A 175 4.12 13.19 -7.95
CA ALA A 175 2.98 14.00 -7.47
C ALA A 175 3.41 15.36 -6.92
N GLY A 176 4.71 15.65 -6.77
CA GLY A 176 5.22 16.88 -6.11
C GLY A 176 5.07 16.86 -4.59
N MET A 177 4.94 15.68 -3.98
CA MET A 177 4.75 15.50 -2.54
C MET A 177 6.06 15.08 -1.86
N LYS A 178 6.29 15.56 -0.64
CA LYS A 178 7.32 15.02 0.24
C LYS A 178 6.94 13.61 0.69
N CYS A 179 7.95 12.74 0.87
CA CYS A 179 7.73 11.35 1.24
C CYS A 179 8.69 10.91 2.34
N ILE A 180 8.15 10.32 3.40
CA ILE A 180 8.92 9.56 4.39
C ILE A 180 8.83 8.08 4.01
N ALA A 181 9.99 7.48 3.76
CA ALA A 181 10.11 6.06 3.52
C ALA A 181 10.23 5.28 4.84
N VAL A 182 9.52 4.17 4.94
CA VAL A 182 9.53 3.27 6.09
C VAL A 182 9.73 1.83 5.57
N PRO A 183 10.97 1.44 5.21
CA PRO A 183 11.23 0.11 4.68
C PRO A 183 10.83 -1.00 5.64
N ASN A 184 10.38 -2.12 5.10
CA ASN A 184 10.10 -3.34 5.84
C ASN A 184 10.94 -4.52 5.32
N ILE A 185 10.73 -5.72 5.83
CA ILE A 185 11.50 -6.91 5.46
C ILE A 185 11.39 -7.25 3.95
N HIS A 186 10.28 -6.92 3.30
CA HIS A 186 10.02 -7.22 1.89
C HIS A 186 10.57 -6.16 0.94
N THR A 187 10.89 -4.97 1.45
CA THR A 187 11.31 -3.81 0.64
C THR A 187 12.68 -3.28 1.03
N SER A 188 13.39 -3.95 1.94
CA SER A 188 14.69 -3.50 2.48
C SER A 188 15.79 -3.29 1.43
N ASP A 189 15.67 -3.89 0.25
CA ASP A 189 16.59 -3.79 -0.88
C ASP A 189 16.11 -2.83 -2.00
N HIS A 190 15.04 -2.06 -1.75
CA HIS A 190 14.53 -1.06 -2.67
C HIS A 190 15.37 0.22 -2.65
N ASP A 191 15.30 1.03 -3.72
CA ASP A 191 15.96 2.33 -3.77
C ASP A 191 15.09 3.42 -3.11
N PHE A 192 15.55 3.90 -1.96
CA PHE A 192 14.89 4.97 -1.20
C PHE A 192 15.52 6.35 -1.41
N SER A 193 16.46 6.51 -2.36
CA SER A 193 17.21 7.76 -2.59
C SER A 193 16.32 8.96 -2.94
N LYS A 194 15.10 8.73 -3.43
CA LYS A 194 14.12 9.76 -3.78
C LYS A 194 13.20 10.16 -2.60
N ALA A 195 13.27 9.48 -1.48
CA ALA A 195 12.52 9.86 -0.30
C ALA A 195 13.07 11.15 0.31
N THR A 196 12.20 11.97 0.91
CA THR A 196 12.62 13.15 1.68
C THR A 196 13.37 12.73 2.95
N LEU A 197 12.91 11.64 3.56
CA LEU A 197 13.52 11.05 4.76
C LEU A 197 13.26 9.54 4.76
N VAL A 198 14.19 8.77 5.30
CA VAL A 198 14.03 7.34 5.57
C VAL A 198 14.07 7.12 7.07
N VAL A 199 13.06 6.46 7.63
CA VAL A 199 12.98 6.06 9.04
C VAL A 199 12.84 4.53 9.13
N ARG A 200 13.20 3.95 10.27
CA ARG A 200 13.14 2.49 10.45
C ARG A 200 11.76 1.97 10.85
N SER A 201 10.93 2.86 11.41
CA SER A 201 9.58 2.53 11.90
C SER A 201 8.72 3.78 11.97
N LEU A 202 7.40 3.62 11.85
CA LEU A 202 6.42 4.68 12.11
C LEU A 202 6.48 5.21 13.57
N GLU A 203 7.11 4.47 14.49
CA GLU A 203 7.34 4.91 15.86
C GLU A 203 8.26 6.13 15.94
N GLU A 204 9.23 6.26 15.03
CA GLU A 204 10.18 7.37 14.97
C GLU A 204 9.53 8.68 14.49
N VAL A 205 8.34 8.62 13.87
CA VAL A 205 7.66 9.78 13.31
C VAL A 205 6.96 10.57 14.42
N THR A 206 7.49 11.73 14.76
CA THR A 206 6.91 12.67 15.73
C THR A 206 6.22 13.85 15.03
N ARG A 207 5.43 14.64 15.77
CA ARG A 207 4.88 15.89 15.24
C ARG A 207 5.98 16.87 14.87
N ASP A 208 7.00 17.00 15.74
CA ASP A 208 8.16 17.87 15.49
C ASP A 208 8.90 17.47 14.20
N LEU A 209 9.05 16.17 13.93
CA LEU A 209 9.65 15.70 12.70
C LEU A 209 8.83 16.18 11.48
N ILE A 210 7.52 16.06 11.53
CA ILE A 210 6.62 16.48 10.43
C ILE A 210 6.61 18.00 10.24
N GLU A 211 6.73 18.78 11.30
CA GLU A 211 6.76 20.24 11.24
C GLU A 211 8.09 20.77 10.66
N ASN A 212 9.18 20.01 10.80
CA ASN A 212 10.51 20.37 10.31
C ASN A 212 10.84 19.80 8.91
N ILE A 213 9.92 19.03 8.32
CA ILE A 213 10.01 18.57 6.92
C ILE A 213 9.48 19.67 6.01
#